data_a22dd68cb06059d9cc186397fe747276
#
_entry.id   a22dd68cb06059d9cc186397fe747276
#
_cell.length_a   1.000
_cell.length_b   1.000
_cell.length_c   1.000
_cell.angle_alpha   90.00
_cell.angle_beta   90.00
_cell.angle_gamma   90.00
#
_symmetry.space_group_name_H-M   'P 1'
#
loop_
_entity.id
_entity.type
_entity.pdbx_description
1 polymer ?
#
loop_
_entity_poly.entity_id
_entity_poly.type
_entity_poly.pdbx_seq_one_letter_code
_entity_poly.pdbx_strand_id
1 'polypeptide(L)'
;KISQKKINQLFGTKQILEQHGPTGVTNWVREQEDVLITDTTFRDAHQSLLATRVRTKDMMNIASKTAEVFKDSFSLEMWGGTTFDVAYNFLKENPWERLERLRKAIPNVLFQMLLRASNAVGYKNYPDNVIKKFVHESAKAGVDVFRIFDSLNWVDQMKVANEAVQEAGMVSEGTICYTGDILNAERSNIYTLDYYVKMAKELEREGFHILAIKDMAGLLKPKAAYELIGELREATHLPIHLHTHDTSGNGLLTYKQAIDAGVDIIDTAVASMSGLTSQPSANSLYYALNGFPRNLRTDIDGLEELSHYWSVVRPYYADFESDIKSPNTEIYQHEMPGGQYSNLSQQAKSLGLGERFDEVKEMYRRVNFLFGDLVKVTPSSKVVGDM
;
A
#
# COMPACT_ATOMS: atom_id res chain seq x y z
N LYS A 1 -28.90 -4.45 5.34
CA LYS A 1 -28.00 -3.69 6.25
C LYS A 1 -27.79 -4.49 7.51
N ILE A 2 -26.53 -4.68 7.89
CA ILE A 2 -26.16 -5.35 9.15
C ILE A 2 -26.50 -4.42 10.31
N SER A 3 -27.10 -4.95 11.38
CA SER A 3 -27.45 -4.13 12.54
C SER A 3 -26.19 -3.68 13.31
N GLN A 4 -26.20 -2.47 13.88
CA GLN A 4 -25.09 -1.96 14.68
C GLN A 4 -24.76 -2.90 15.85
N LYS A 5 -25.76 -3.57 16.42
CA LYS A 5 -25.56 -4.56 17.48
C LYS A 5 -24.68 -5.74 17.02
N LYS A 6 -24.90 -6.24 15.78
CA LYS A 6 -24.08 -7.32 15.22
C LYS A 6 -22.67 -6.83 14.91
N ILE A 7 -22.54 -5.61 14.38
CA ILE A 7 -21.22 -5.00 14.09
C ILE A 7 -20.38 -4.88 15.37
N ASN A 8 -20.97 -4.41 16.47
CA ASN A 8 -20.26 -4.23 17.73
C ASN A 8 -19.85 -5.56 18.41
N GLN A 9 -20.33 -6.69 17.91
CA GLN A 9 -19.96 -8.03 18.39
C GLN A 9 -18.87 -8.70 17.55
N LEU A 10 -18.47 -8.06 16.43
CA LEU A 10 -17.39 -8.60 15.59
C LEU A 10 -16.07 -8.52 16.33
N PHE A 11 -15.32 -9.61 16.30
CA PHE A 11 -13.96 -9.70 16.80
C PHE A 11 -12.99 -9.75 15.60
N GLY A 12 -11.88 -9.05 15.72
CA GLY A 12 -10.84 -9.03 14.71
C GLY A 12 -9.52 -8.46 15.24
N THR A 13 -8.64 -8.08 14.36
CA THR A 13 -7.29 -7.61 14.69
C THR A 13 -7.27 -6.34 15.54
N LYS A 14 -8.31 -5.50 15.48
CA LYS A 14 -8.42 -4.32 16.35
C LYS A 14 -8.50 -4.73 17.83
N GLN A 15 -9.28 -5.75 18.17
CA GLN A 15 -9.41 -6.25 19.54
C GLN A 15 -8.12 -6.94 20.00
N ILE A 16 -7.37 -7.58 19.09
CA ILE A 16 -6.05 -8.15 19.41
C ILE A 16 -5.09 -7.03 19.83
N LEU A 17 -5.06 -5.92 19.09
CA LEU A 17 -4.25 -4.74 19.45
C LEU A 17 -4.65 -4.16 20.79
N GLU A 18 -5.95 -4.00 21.04
CA GLU A 18 -6.47 -3.44 22.31
C GLU A 18 -6.16 -4.30 23.53
N GLN A 19 -6.19 -5.63 23.36
CA GLN A 19 -5.98 -6.58 24.46
C GLN A 19 -4.49 -6.90 24.70
N HIS A 20 -3.67 -6.93 23.64
CA HIS A 20 -2.33 -7.49 23.70
C HIS A 20 -1.25 -6.55 23.14
N GLY A 21 -1.62 -5.35 22.69
CA GLY A 21 -0.69 -4.36 22.14
C GLY A 21 -0.05 -4.77 20.80
N PRO A 22 0.90 -3.98 20.31
CA PRO A 22 1.58 -4.26 19.02
C PRO A 22 2.31 -5.62 18.99
N THR A 23 2.94 -6.03 20.08
CA THR A 23 3.59 -7.34 20.19
C THR A 23 2.58 -8.48 20.07
N GLY A 24 1.39 -8.34 20.67
CA GLY A 24 0.32 -9.32 20.50
C GLY A 24 -0.15 -9.43 19.04
N VAL A 25 -0.22 -8.31 18.32
CA VAL A 25 -0.54 -8.32 16.88
C VAL A 25 0.53 -9.05 16.07
N THR A 26 1.82 -8.76 16.30
CA THR A 26 2.92 -9.44 15.57
C THR A 26 2.99 -10.93 15.87
N ASN A 27 2.74 -11.33 17.12
CA ASN A 27 2.67 -12.75 17.49
C ASN A 27 1.50 -13.44 16.78
N TRP A 28 0.33 -12.82 16.80
CA TRP A 28 -0.83 -13.35 16.09
C TRP A 28 -0.56 -13.52 14.59
N VAL A 29 0.11 -12.56 13.95
CA VAL A 29 0.50 -12.67 12.52
C VAL A 29 1.39 -13.89 12.29
N ARG A 30 2.39 -14.12 13.15
CA ARG A 30 3.33 -15.26 13.02
C ARG A 30 2.67 -16.63 13.23
N GLU A 31 1.58 -16.67 13.99
CA GLU A 31 0.85 -17.90 14.29
C GLU A 31 -0.09 -18.32 13.16
N GLN A 32 -0.30 -17.45 12.15
CA GLN A 32 -1.16 -17.78 11.03
C GLN A 32 -0.46 -18.73 10.05
N GLU A 33 -1.14 -19.82 9.71
CA GLU A 33 -0.69 -20.75 8.67
C GLU A 33 -0.97 -20.20 7.26
N ASP A 34 -2.13 -19.56 7.10
CA ASP A 34 -2.56 -18.93 5.85
C ASP A 34 -1.97 -17.53 5.68
N VAL A 35 -1.95 -17.04 4.45
CA VAL A 35 -1.52 -15.66 4.18
C VAL A 35 -2.62 -14.68 4.59
N LEU A 36 -2.21 -13.61 5.25
CA LEU A 36 -3.11 -12.52 5.62
C LEU A 36 -3.20 -11.47 4.52
N ILE A 37 -4.29 -10.74 4.48
CA ILE A 37 -4.47 -9.62 3.55
C ILE A 37 -4.69 -8.28 4.26
N THR A 38 -4.21 -7.23 3.62
CA THR A 38 -4.65 -5.85 3.82
C THR A 38 -5.50 -5.47 2.61
N ASP A 39 -6.72 -5.02 2.83
CA ASP A 39 -7.54 -4.47 1.73
C ASP A 39 -7.24 -2.98 1.53
N THR A 40 -6.97 -2.61 0.30
CA THR A 40 -6.62 -1.24 -0.11
C THR A 40 -7.77 -0.49 -0.79
N THR A 41 -8.93 -1.11 -0.88
CA THR A 41 -10.09 -0.59 -1.64
C THR A 41 -10.47 0.83 -1.21
N PHE A 42 -10.37 1.15 0.09
CA PHE A 42 -10.72 2.46 0.62
C PHE A 42 -9.60 3.52 0.51
N ARG A 43 -8.41 3.14 0.05
CA ARG A 43 -7.31 4.09 -0.15
C ARG A 43 -6.59 3.90 -1.49
N ASP A 44 -5.59 3.00 -1.57
CA ASP A 44 -4.66 2.95 -2.71
C ASP A 44 -5.33 2.48 -4.00
N ALA A 45 -6.28 1.57 -3.92
CA ALA A 45 -7.02 1.10 -5.08
C ALA A 45 -7.71 2.25 -5.82
N HIS A 46 -8.50 3.07 -5.13
CA HIS A 46 -9.18 4.19 -5.78
C HIS A 46 -8.25 5.40 -6.02
N GLN A 47 -7.17 5.53 -5.23
CA GLN A 47 -6.12 6.50 -5.55
C GLN A 47 -5.52 6.22 -6.91
N SER A 48 -5.22 4.96 -7.19
CA SER A 48 -4.53 4.52 -8.41
C SER A 48 -5.45 4.44 -9.62
N LEU A 49 -6.71 4.04 -9.44
CA LEU A 49 -7.68 3.88 -10.54
C LEU A 49 -8.51 5.12 -10.81
N LEU A 50 -8.87 5.89 -9.78
CA LEU A 50 -9.90 6.92 -9.80
C LEU A 50 -9.39 8.26 -9.24
N ALA A 51 -8.09 8.52 -9.34
CA ALA A 51 -7.45 9.75 -8.88
C ALA A 51 -7.88 10.18 -7.46
N THR A 52 -8.08 9.22 -6.55
CA THR A 52 -8.50 9.43 -5.14
C THR A 52 -9.90 10.05 -5.00
N ARG A 53 -10.76 9.95 -6.01
CA ARG A 53 -12.03 10.70 -6.06
C ARG A 53 -13.19 10.04 -5.31
N VAL A 54 -13.05 8.81 -4.79
CA VAL A 54 -14.15 8.15 -4.08
C VAL A 54 -14.55 8.93 -2.83
N ARG A 55 -15.86 9.20 -2.71
CA ARG A 55 -16.42 9.99 -1.62
C ARG A 55 -16.68 9.17 -0.36
N THR A 56 -16.61 9.81 0.78
CA THR A 56 -16.95 9.23 2.08
C THR A 56 -18.30 8.55 2.10
N LYS A 57 -19.30 9.11 1.44
CA LYS A 57 -20.66 8.55 1.35
C LYS A 57 -20.65 7.12 0.79
N ASP A 58 -19.90 6.89 -0.29
CA ASP A 58 -19.87 5.58 -0.95
C ASP A 58 -19.11 4.54 -0.13
N MET A 59 -18.05 4.96 0.57
CA MET A 59 -17.37 4.09 1.55
C MET A 59 -18.30 3.72 2.71
N MET A 60 -19.03 4.70 3.28
CA MET A 60 -19.94 4.48 4.39
C MET A 60 -21.12 3.55 4.06
N ASN A 61 -21.59 3.59 2.82
CA ASN A 61 -22.71 2.72 2.39
C ASN A 61 -22.37 1.24 2.48
N ILE A 62 -21.09 0.86 2.36
CA ILE A 62 -20.62 -0.53 2.37
C ILE A 62 -19.80 -0.89 3.62
N ALA A 63 -19.49 0.09 4.49
CA ALA A 63 -18.58 -0.09 5.61
C ALA A 63 -18.97 -1.25 6.54
N SER A 64 -20.24 -1.39 6.88
CA SER A 64 -20.71 -2.49 7.75
C SER A 64 -20.50 -3.88 7.15
N LYS A 65 -20.67 -4.01 5.83
CA LYS A 65 -20.38 -5.27 5.14
C LYS A 65 -18.87 -5.52 5.08
N THR A 66 -18.08 -4.47 4.85
CA THR A 66 -16.62 -4.52 4.89
C THR A 66 -16.12 -5.03 6.25
N ALA A 67 -16.70 -4.55 7.37
CA ALA A 67 -16.36 -5.02 8.71
C ALA A 67 -16.61 -6.52 8.92
N GLU A 68 -17.68 -7.06 8.34
CA GLU A 68 -18.02 -8.49 8.43
C GLU A 68 -17.08 -9.34 7.56
N VAL A 69 -16.87 -8.93 6.32
CA VAL A 69 -16.09 -9.70 5.32
C VAL A 69 -14.61 -9.77 5.71
N PHE A 70 -14.04 -8.66 6.18
CA PHE A 70 -12.61 -8.58 6.51
C PHE A 70 -12.28 -8.83 7.99
N LYS A 71 -13.19 -9.44 8.75
CA LYS A 71 -12.98 -9.71 10.19
C LYS A 71 -11.73 -10.55 10.50
N ASP A 72 -11.34 -11.44 9.58
CA ASP A 72 -10.18 -12.31 9.70
C ASP A 72 -8.93 -11.77 8.97
N SER A 73 -9.02 -10.57 8.39
CA SER A 73 -7.93 -9.90 7.67
C SER A 73 -7.00 -9.15 8.63
N PHE A 74 -5.78 -8.84 8.15
CA PHE A 74 -4.83 -8.06 8.94
C PHE A 74 -5.28 -6.62 9.14
N SER A 75 -5.55 -5.88 8.06
CA SER A 75 -5.93 -4.47 8.13
C SER A 75 -6.73 -4.00 6.92
N LEU A 76 -7.27 -2.78 7.04
CA LEU A 76 -7.87 -2.01 5.95
C LEU A 76 -7.10 -0.71 5.80
N GLU A 77 -6.61 -0.40 4.60
CA GLU A 77 -5.89 0.84 4.36
C GLU A 77 -6.87 1.99 4.11
N MET A 78 -6.73 3.06 4.91
CA MET A 78 -7.68 4.18 4.95
C MET A 78 -7.11 5.49 4.45
N TRP A 79 -5.82 5.77 4.73
CA TRP A 79 -5.17 7.03 4.47
C TRP A 79 -3.82 6.90 3.77
N GLY A 80 -3.54 7.87 2.89
CA GLY A 80 -2.23 8.23 2.38
C GLY A 80 -2.17 9.74 2.22
N GLY A 81 -1.04 10.30 1.78
CA GLY A 81 -0.87 11.74 1.62
C GLY A 81 -1.89 12.35 0.67
N THR A 82 -2.11 11.73 -0.48
CA THR A 82 -3.07 12.20 -1.50
C THR A 82 -4.52 12.19 -1.00
N THR A 83 -4.86 11.35 -0.03
CA THR A 83 -6.18 11.38 0.62
C THR A 83 -6.50 12.78 1.17
N PHE A 84 -5.53 13.41 1.84
CA PHE A 84 -5.67 14.77 2.39
C PHE A 84 -5.79 15.81 1.30
N ASP A 85 -4.88 15.78 0.32
CA ASP A 85 -4.86 16.73 -0.79
C ASP A 85 -6.19 16.73 -1.55
N VAL A 86 -6.68 15.54 -1.92
CA VAL A 86 -7.90 15.41 -2.71
C VAL A 86 -9.15 15.70 -1.88
N ALA A 87 -9.21 15.24 -0.65
CA ALA A 87 -10.34 15.51 0.23
C ALA A 87 -10.56 17.02 0.40
N TYR A 88 -9.51 17.78 0.72
CA TYR A 88 -9.61 19.22 0.91
C TYR A 88 -9.79 20.01 -0.39
N ASN A 89 -8.97 19.73 -1.40
CA ASN A 89 -8.94 20.56 -2.60
C ASN A 89 -10.07 20.27 -3.58
N PHE A 90 -10.51 19.02 -3.70
CA PHE A 90 -11.44 18.59 -4.73
C PHE A 90 -12.78 18.11 -4.18
N LEU A 91 -12.79 17.24 -3.17
CA LEU A 91 -14.02 16.67 -2.64
C LEU A 91 -14.75 17.60 -1.68
N LYS A 92 -14.02 18.55 -1.08
CA LYS A 92 -14.52 19.41 0.00
C LYS A 92 -15.06 18.60 1.18
N GLU A 93 -14.31 17.53 1.50
CA GLU A 93 -14.58 16.64 2.62
C GLU A 93 -13.45 16.73 3.66
N ASN A 94 -13.79 16.45 4.92
CA ASN A 94 -12.79 16.35 5.99
C ASN A 94 -12.29 14.91 6.12
N PRO A 95 -11.00 14.62 5.86
CA PRO A 95 -10.48 13.26 5.95
C PRO A 95 -10.47 12.72 7.39
N TRP A 96 -10.39 13.56 8.40
CA TRP A 96 -10.46 13.17 9.82
C TRP A 96 -11.87 12.67 10.17
N GLU A 97 -12.90 13.44 9.80
CA GLU A 97 -14.29 13.04 9.98
C GLU A 97 -14.61 11.75 9.21
N ARG A 98 -14.09 11.60 7.97
CA ARG A 98 -14.18 10.35 7.20
C ARG A 98 -13.66 9.16 8.00
N LEU A 99 -12.46 9.29 8.55
CA LEU A 99 -11.82 8.21 9.30
C LEU A 99 -12.60 7.84 10.55
N GLU A 100 -13.01 8.83 11.35
CA GLU A 100 -13.80 8.62 12.57
C GLU A 100 -15.15 7.94 12.29
N ARG A 101 -15.81 8.33 11.21
CA ARG A 101 -17.06 7.71 10.77
C ARG A 101 -16.86 6.26 10.34
N LEU A 102 -15.81 6.00 9.56
CA LEU A 102 -15.45 4.64 9.15
C LEU A 102 -15.07 3.78 10.35
N ARG A 103 -14.29 4.32 11.31
CA ARG A 103 -13.93 3.61 12.53
C ARG A 103 -15.15 3.17 13.35
N LYS A 104 -16.18 4.01 13.47
CA LYS A 104 -17.44 3.67 14.13
C LYS A 104 -18.21 2.56 13.39
N ALA A 105 -18.12 2.52 12.07
CA ALA A 105 -18.79 1.53 11.23
C ALA A 105 -18.00 0.21 11.12
N ILE A 106 -16.69 0.24 11.35
CA ILE A 106 -15.77 -0.91 11.25
C ILE A 106 -14.92 -0.97 12.53
N PRO A 107 -15.47 -1.49 13.65
CA PRO A 107 -14.79 -1.44 14.95
C PRO A 107 -13.77 -2.57 15.17
N ASN A 108 -13.69 -3.55 14.29
CA ASN A 108 -13.03 -4.84 14.53
C ASN A 108 -11.75 -5.09 13.73
N VAL A 109 -11.45 -4.30 12.70
CA VAL A 109 -10.27 -4.49 11.86
C VAL A 109 -9.31 -3.33 12.04
N LEU A 110 -8.00 -3.59 12.07
CA LEU A 110 -6.98 -2.54 12.13
C LEU A 110 -7.11 -1.60 10.93
N PHE A 111 -7.01 -0.30 11.19
CA PHE A 111 -6.90 0.72 10.14
C PHE A 111 -5.45 1.09 9.91
N GLN A 112 -5.05 1.06 8.64
CA GLN A 112 -3.70 1.35 8.21
C GLN A 112 -3.63 2.67 7.46
N MET A 113 -2.53 3.40 7.64
CA MET A 113 -2.17 4.53 6.80
C MET A 113 -0.77 4.41 6.24
N LEU A 114 -0.55 5.02 5.09
CA LEU A 114 0.77 5.25 4.51
C LEU A 114 1.30 6.61 4.99
N LEU A 115 2.43 6.60 5.69
CA LEU A 115 3.05 7.78 6.29
C LEU A 115 4.43 8.04 5.65
N ARG A 116 4.62 9.24 5.08
CA ARG A 116 5.89 9.64 4.44
C ARG A 116 6.89 10.13 5.50
N ALA A 117 7.25 9.29 6.46
CA ALA A 117 8.26 9.61 7.48
C ALA A 117 8.19 11.09 7.95
N SER A 118 9.29 11.85 7.86
CA SER A 118 9.34 13.27 8.25
C SER A 118 8.50 14.22 7.40
N ASN A 119 7.93 13.75 6.30
CA ASN A 119 7.00 14.52 5.46
C ASN A 119 5.53 14.35 5.90
N ALA A 120 5.24 13.45 6.83
CA ALA A 120 3.87 13.07 7.22
C ALA A 120 2.99 12.78 6.00
N VAL A 121 2.02 13.62 5.69
CA VAL A 121 1.18 13.57 4.48
C VAL A 121 1.51 14.67 3.47
N GLY A 122 2.57 15.46 3.72
CA GLY A 122 3.03 16.56 2.88
C GLY A 122 4.21 16.20 1.97
N TYR A 123 4.87 17.23 1.45
CA TYR A 123 5.96 17.12 0.46
C TYR A 123 7.27 17.73 0.96
N LYS A 124 7.31 18.20 2.19
CA LYS A 124 8.48 18.80 2.86
C LYS A 124 8.66 18.14 4.22
N ASN A 125 9.87 18.16 4.74
CA ASN A 125 10.12 17.75 6.11
C ASN A 125 9.45 18.72 7.09
N TYR A 126 8.75 18.15 8.05
CA TYR A 126 8.19 18.88 9.18
C TYR A 126 9.06 18.71 10.42
N PRO A 127 9.04 19.66 11.36
CA PRO A 127 9.69 19.50 12.66
C PRO A 127 9.16 18.27 13.42
N ASP A 128 10.01 17.66 14.24
CA ASP A 128 9.71 16.43 14.98
C ASP A 128 8.42 16.51 15.80
N ASN A 129 8.19 17.65 16.46
CA ASN A 129 6.99 17.87 17.27
C ASN A 129 5.69 17.86 16.42
N VAL A 130 5.77 18.29 15.16
CA VAL A 130 4.63 18.22 14.22
C VAL A 130 4.36 16.77 13.82
N ILE A 131 5.42 16.00 13.52
CA ILE A 131 5.30 14.57 13.20
C ILE A 131 4.69 13.80 14.38
N LYS A 132 5.24 14.01 15.59
CA LYS A 132 4.71 13.37 16.80
C LYS A 132 3.24 13.72 17.04
N LYS A 133 2.88 14.99 16.92
CA LYS A 133 1.49 15.43 17.07
C LYS A 133 0.58 14.82 16.01
N PHE A 134 1.00 14.78 14.74
CA PHE A 134 0.23 14.19 13.65
C PHE A 134 -0.04 12.70 13.90
N VAL A 135 0.97 11.93 14.30
CA VAL A 135 0.83 10.51 14.60
C VAL A 135 -0.14 10.28 15.76
N HIS A 136 0.03 11.03 16.86
CA HIS A 136 -0.85 10.90 18.03
C HIS A 136 -2.31 11.23 17.72
N GLU A 137 -2.58 12.31 16.97
CA GLU A 137 -3.96 12.65 16.56
C GLU A 137 -4.52 11.63 15.56
N SER A 138 -3.70 11.09 14.66
CA SER A 138 -4.11 10.04 13.74
C SER A 138 -4.50 8.76 14.46
N ALA A 139 -3.74 8.35 15.48
CA ALA A 139 -4.05 7.21 16.33
C ALA A 139 -5.39 7.43 17.08
N LYS A 140 -5.61 8.62 17.65
CA LYS A 140 -6.88 8.96 18.31
C LYS A 140 -8.06 8.94 17.34
N ALA A 141 -7.88 9.37 16.10
CA ALA A 141 -8.92 9.36 15.07
C ALA A 141 -9.24 7.95 14.56
N GLY A 142 -8.35 6.95 14.79
CA GLY A 142 -8.62 5.56 14.49
C GLY A 142 -7.58 4.82 13.66
N VAL A 143 -6.41 5.40 13.39
CA VAL A 143 -5.29 4.68 12.73
C VAL A 143 -4.58 3.79 13.74
N ASP A 144 -4.37 2.55 13.37
CA ASP A 144 -3.73 1.53 14.22
C ASP A 144 -2.38 1.08 13.67
N VAL A 145 -2.21 1.06 12.35
CA VAL A 145 -0.99 0.63 11.66
C VAL A 145 -0.45 1.79 10.84
N PHE A 146 0.78 2.16 11.11
CA PHE A 146 1.48 3.22 10.37
C PHE A 146 2.56 2.58 9.51
N ARG A 147 2.31 2.52 8.20
CA ARG A 147 3.32 2.13 7.21
C ARG A 147 4.21 3.32 6.92
N ILE A 148 5.38 3.35 7.54
CA ILE A 148 6.32 4.45 7.47
C ILE A 148 7.34 4.18 6.38
N PHE A 149 7.48 5.10 5.43
CA PHE A 149 8.49 5.02 4.38
C PHE A 149 9.20 6.36 4.19
N ASP A 150 10.42 6.31 3.71
CA ASP A 150 11.15 7.45 3.18
C ASP A 150 11.34 7.31 1.68
N SER A 151 11.22 8.42 0.94
CA SER A 151 11.29 8.39 -0.54
C SER A 151 12.67 8.03 -1.09
N LEU A 152 13.71 8.07 -0.26
CA LEU A 152 15.08 7.68 -0.59
C LEU A 152 15.53 6.43 0.18
N ASN A 153 14.61 5.74 0.86
CA ASN A 153 14.92 4.64 1.77
C ASN A 153 15.92 5.02 2.88
N TRP A 154 15.84 6.26 3.36
CA TRP A 154 16.73 6.74 4.42
C TRP A 154 16.12 6.50 5.80
N VAL A 155 16.62 5.48 6.50
CA VAL A 155 16.04 5.01 7.77
C VAL A 155 16.05 6.08 8.86
N ASP A 156 17.07 6.95 8.93
CA ASP A 156 17.11 8.01 9.92
C ASP A 156 15.90 8.96 9.85
N GLN A 157 15.35 9.19 8.65
CA GLN A 157 14.15 10.02 8.47
C GLN A 157 12.89 9.34 9.02
N MET A 158 12.92 8.03 9.24
CA MET A 158 11.78 7.25 9.71
C MET A 158 11.70 7.17 11.24
N LYS A 159 12.80 7.48 11.96
CA LYS A 159 12.94 7.24 13.40
C LYS A 159 11.91 8.01 14.23
N VAL A 160 11.75 9.30 13.99
CA VAL A 160 10.81 10.16 14.75
C VAL A 160 9.37 9.65 14.62
N ALA A 161 8.96 9.28 13.41
CA ALA A 161 7.64 8.71 13.19
C ALA A 161 7.48 7.36 13.90
N ASN A 162 8.50 6.48 13.85
CA ASN A 162 8.49 5.22 14.54
C ASN A 162 8.35 5.38 16.07
N GLU A 163 9.15 6.27 16.67
CA GLU A 163 9.03 6.60 18.10
C GLU A 163 7.62 7.05 18.46
N ALA A 164 7.04 7.97 17.68
CA ALA A 164 5.70 8.48 17.93
C ALA A 164 4.62 7.40 17.83
N VAL A 165 4.74 6.46 16.89
CA VAL A 165 3.81 5.33 16.75
C VAL A 165 3.90 4.40 17.96
N GLN A 166 5.13 4.11 18.43
CA GLN A 166 5.34 3.29 19.63
C GLN A 166 4.84 3.98 20.90
N GLU A 167 5.09 5.29 21.06
CA GLU A 167 4.55 6.10 22.16
C GLU A 167 3.02 6.07 22.19
N ALA A 168 2.38 6.04 21.02
CA ALA A 168 0.93 5.93 20.89
C ALA A 168 0.38 4.50 21.12
N GLY A 169 1.24 3.50 21.32
CA GLY A 169 0.85 2.09 21.48
C GLY A 169 0.31 1.43 20.22
N MET A 170 0.69 1.95 19.04
CA MET A 170 0.23 1.47 17.73
C MET A 170 1.30 0.65 17.02
N VAL A 171 0.91 0.02 15.90
CA VAL A 171 1.79 -0.84 15.11
C VAL A 171 2.56 -0.01 14.09
N SER A 172 3.90 -0.11 14.10
CA SER A 172 4.76 0.51 13.10
C SER A 172 5.25 -0.51 12.07
N GLU A 173 5.04 -0.21 10.79
CA GLU A 173 5.67 -0.93 9.68
C GLU A 173 6.86 -0.12 9.17
N GLY A 174 8.06 -0.67 9.25
CA GLY A 174 9.26 -0.14 8.61
C GLY A 174 9.29 -0.57 7.15
N THR A 175 9.32 0.40 6.25
CA THR A 175 9.08 0.13 4.83
C THR A 175 10.32 0.33 3.99
N ILE A 176 10.62 -0.63 3.12
CA ILE A 176 11.60 -0.51 2.05
C ILE A 176 10.86 -0.32 0.73
N CYS A 177 11.08 0.80 0.07
CA CYS A 177 10.58 1.01 -1.30
C CYS A 177 11.42 0.16 -2.26
N TYR A 178 10.75 -0.73 -3.00
CA TYR A 178 11.40 -1.58 -4.00
C TYR A 178 11.59 -0.83 -5.31
N THR A 179 12.77 -0.91 -5.88
CA THR A 179 13.11 -0.39 -7.21
C THR A 179 14.23 -1.22 -7.84
N GLY A 180 14.48 -1.05 -9.14
CA GLY A 180 15.47 -1.83 -9.85
C GLY A 180 15.01 -3.26 -10.15
N ASP A 181 15.98 -4.15 -10.32
CA ASP A 181 15.75 -5.56 -10.63
C ASP A 181 16.83 -6.43 -9.98
N ILE A 182 16.53 -7.08 -8.88
CA ILE A 182 17.49 -7.92 -8.14
C ILE A 182 17.96 -9.15 -8.93
N LEU A 183 17.24 -9.52 -10.01
CA LEU A 183 17.65 -10.63 -10.89
C LEU A 183 18.64 -10.19 -11.96
N ASN A 184 18.87 -8.89 -12.12
CA ASN A 184 19.73 -8.34 -13.16
C ASN A 184 20.70 -7.31 -12.56
N ALA A 185 21.85 -7.80 -12.09
CA ALA A 185 22.88 -6.98 -11.46
C ALA A 185 23.50 -5.92 -12.41
N GLU A 186 23.41 -6.11 -13.73
CA GLU A 186 23.90 -5.12 -14.70
C GLU A 186 22.98 -3.88 -14.75
N ARG A 187 21.72 -4.05 -14.38
CA ARG A 187 20.70 -2.99 -14.45
C ARG A 187 20.66 -2.10 -13.20
N SER A 188 21.14 -2.62 -12.06
CA SER A 188 21.19 -1.86 -10.81
C SER A 188 22.36 -2.32 -9.94
N ASN A 189 23.38 -1.46 -9.83
CA ASN A 189 24.49 -1.70 -8.91
C ASN A 189 24.15 -1.34 -7.44
N ILE A 190 23.03 -0.66 -7.18
CA ILE A 190 22.64 -0.15 -5.87
C ILE A 190 21.61 -1.09 -5.23
N TYR A 191 20.51 -1.36 -5.94
CA TYR A 191 19.35 -2.08 -5.41
C TYR A 191 19.50 -3.59 -5.60
N THR A 192 20.51 -4.14 -4.95
CA THR A 192 20.80 -5.57 -4.91
C THR A 192 20.02 -6.26 -3.81
N LEU A 193 20.00 -7.59 -3.82
CA LEU A 193 19.40 -8.37 -2.73
C LEU A 193 20.04 -8.04 -1.37
N ASP A 194 21.36 -7.87 -1.34
CA ASP A 194 22.11 -7.47 -0.13
C ASP A 194 21.70 -6.09 0.39
N TYR A 195 21.41 -5.14 -0.49
CA TYR A 195 20.86 -3.83 -0.12
C TYR A 195 19.56 -3.98 0.70
N TYR A 196 18.60 -4.78 0.22
CA TYR A 196 17.32 -4.99 0.92
C TYR A 196 17.51 -5.73 2.24
N VAL A 197 18.36 -6.74 2.27
CA VAL A 197 18.69 -7.50 3.49
C VAL A 197 19.32 -6.60 4.55
N LYS A 198 20.28 -5.76 4.19
CA LYS A 198 20.91 -4.80 5.12
C LYS A 198 19.91 -3.82 5.70
N MET A 199 19.05 -3.27 4.84
CA MET A 199 18.02 -2.33 5.28
C MET A 199 16.98 -2.99 6.17
N ALA A 200 16.58 -4.23 5.89
CA ALA A 200 15.67 -4.99 6.74
C ALA A 200 16.23 -5.19 8.15
N LYS A 201 17.52 -5.55 8.27
CA LYS A 201 18.20 -5.68 9.56
C LYS A 201 18.31 -4.34 10.30
N GLU A 202 18.48 -3.24 9.58
CA GLU A 202 18.49 -1.91 10.17
C GLU A 202 17.10 -1.54 10.73
N LEU A 203 16.03 -1.76 9.98
CA LEU A 203 14.67 -1.53 10.43
C LEU A 203 14.30 -2.39 11.66
N GLU A 204 14.74 -3.64 11.71
CA GLU A 204 14.57 -4.49 12.89
C GLU A 204 15.28 -3.92 14.12
N ARG A 205 16.52 -3.44 13.97
CA ARG A 205 17.28 -2.79 15.06
C ARG A 205 16.64 -1.49 15.55
N GLU A 206 15.98 -0.76 14.66
CA GLU A 206 15.24 0.47 15.02
C GLU A 206 13.88 0.16 15.70
N GLY A 207 13.57 -1.13 15.93
CA GLY A 207 12.43 -1.56 16.72
C GLY A 207 11.08 -1.49 15.99
N PHE A 208 11.05 -1.46 14.67
CA PHE A 208 9.81 -1.61 13.92
C PHE A 208 9.14 -2.95 14.20
N HIS A 209 7.82 -2.99 14.20
CA HIS A 209 7.03 -4.20 14.49
C HIS A 209 6.91 -5.12 13.29
N ILE A 210 6.82 -4.58 12.08
CA ILE A 210 6.61 -5.29 10.82
C ILE A 210 7.55 -4.71 9.76
N LEU A 211 8.10 -5.58 8.90
CA LEU A 211 8.85 -5.19 7.72
C LEU A 211 7.91 -5.14 6.51
N ALA A 212 7.78 -3.98 5.88
CA ALA A 212 7.02 -3.84 4.65
C ALA A 212 7.94 -3.66 3.44
N ILE A 213 7.62 -4.36 2.35
CA ILE A 213 8.20 -4.13 1.03
C ILE A 213 7.16 -3.44 0.18
N LYS A 214 7.48 -2.23 -0.28
CA LYS A 214 6.57 -1.40 -1.07
C LYS A 214 7.06 -1.33 -2.52
N ASP A 215 6.43 -2.12 -3.37
CA ASP A 215 6.63 -2.12 -4.82
C ASP A 215 5.58 -1.22 -5.50
N MET A 216 5.79 0.09 -5.42
CA MET A 216 4.84 1.11 -5.88
C MET A 216 4.72 1.19 -7.41
N ALA A 217 5.64 0.62 -8.16
CA ALA A 217 5.60 0.64 -9.62
C ALA A 217 5.24 -0.73 -10.23
N GLY A 218 5.13 -1.79 -9.42
CA GLY A 218 4.90 -3.15 -9.92
C GLY A 218 6.12 -3.76 -10.62
N LEU A 219 7.33 -3.46 -10.14
CA LEU A 219 8.59 -3.92 -10.71
C LEU A 219 9.02 -5.30 -10.21
N LEU A 220 8.50 -5.73 -9.07
CA LEU A 220 8.88 -6.98 -8.44
C LEU A 220 8.35 -8.17 -9.24
N LYS A 221 9.24 -8.79 -10.02
CA LYS A 221 8.92 -9.97 -10.83
C LYS A 221 8.68 -11.20 -9.94
N PRO A 222 7.93 -12.21 -10.41
CA PRO A 222 7.61 -13.38 -9.58
C PRO A 222 8.83 -14.09 -8.99
N LYS A 223 9.86 -14.36 -9.80
CA LYS A 223 11.09 -14.99 -9.30
C LYS A 223 11.85 -14.10 -8.31
N ALA A 224 11.89 -12.79 -8.57
CA ALA A 224 12.47 -11.82 -7.65
C ALA A 224 11.74 -11.79 -6.31
N ALA A 225 10.42 -11.89 -6.31
CA ALA A 225 9.62 -11.98 -5.07
C ALA A 225 9.97 -13.21 -4.25
N TYR A 226 10.11 -14.37 -4.91
CA TYR A 226 10.52 -15.60 -4.21
C TYR A 226 11.90 -15.44 -3.54
N GLU A 227 12.89 -14.93 -4.27
CA GLU A 227 14.24 -14.73 -3.74
C GLU A 227 14.28 -13.67 -2.65
N LEU A 228 13.66 -12.51 -2.88
CA LEU A 228 13.66 -11.42 -1.90
C LEU A 228 12.99 -11.84 -0.59
N ILE A 229 11.78 -12.38 -0.66
CA ILE A 229 11.06 -12.80 0.55
C ILE A 229 11.80 -13.93 1.28
N GLY A 230 12.34 -14.90 0.55
CA GLY A 230 13.14 -15.98 1.14
C GLY A 230 14.32 -15.46 1.93
N GLU A 231 15.13 -14.58 1.34
CA GLU A 231 16.30 -13.99 2.00
C GLU A 231 15.91 -13.08 3.19
N LEU A 232 14.82 -12.34 3.07
CA LEU A 232 14.31 -11.51 4.18
C LEU A 232 13.81 -12.36 5.36
N ARG A 233 13.19 -13.53 5.10
CA ARG A 233 12.78 -14.48 6.14
C ARG A 233 13.96 -15.01 6.94
N GLU A 234 15.09 -15.26 6.28
CA GLU A 234 16.33 -15.71 6.95
C GLU A 234 17.03 -14.56 7.69
N ALA A 235 16.87 -13.33 7.22
CA ALA A 235 17.60 -12.15 7.70
C ALA A 235 16.96 -11.44 8.89
N THR A 236 15.63 -11.53 9.07
CA THR A 236 14.87 -10.81 10.11
C THR A 236 13.82 -11.71 10.76
N HIS A 237 13.49 -11.40 12.02
CA HIS A 237 12.40 -12.04 12.76
C HIS A 237 11.08 -11.28 12.61
N LEU A 238 11.06 -10.13 11.92
CA LEU A 238 9.85 -9.36 11.71
C LEU A 238 8.86 -10.09 10.79
N PRO A 239 7.55 -10.02 11.03
CA PRO A 239 6.57 -10.36 10.01
C PRO A 239 6.83 -9.55 8.74
N ILE A 240 6.62 -10.15 7.56
CA ILE A 240 6.87 -9.51 6.27
C ILE A 240 5.54 -9.20 5.59
N HIS A 241 5.36 -7.94 5.21
CA HIS A 241 4.21 -7.41 4.52
C HIS A 241 4.60 -6.93 3.12
N LEU A 242 4.01 -7.50 2.07
CA LEU A 242 4.32 -7.16 0.68
C LEU A 242 3.19 -6.37 0.04
N HIS A 243 3.55 -5.24 -0.57
CA HIS A 243 2.69 -4.40 -1.39
C HIS A 243 3.22 -4.36 -2.82
N THR A 244 2.37 -4.61 -3.81
CA THR A 244 2.69 -4.40 -5.23
C THR A 244 1.49 -3.83 -5.99
N HIS A 245 1.75 -3.26 -7.17
CA HIS A 245 0.75 -2.85 -8.14
C HIS A 245 0.72 -3.84 -9.31
N ASP A 246 -0.44 -4.03 -9.90
CA ASP A 246 -0.67 -5.02 -10.96
C ASP A 246 -0.53 -4.44 -12.38
N THR A 247 0.25 -3.38 -12.53
CA THR A 247 0.42 -2.65 -13.80
C THR A 247 0.88 -3.56 -14.93
N SER A 248 1.79 -4.48 -14.66
CA SER A 248 2.29 -5.45 -15.65
C SER A 248 1.37 -6.65 -15.89
N GLY A 249 0.37 -6.87 -15.03
CA GLY A 249 -0.47 -8.06 -15.01
C GLY A 249 0.19 -9.28 -14.36
N ASN A 250 1.37 -9.14 -13.75
CA ASN A 250 2.08 -10.22 -13.06
C ASN A 250 1.80 -10.30 -11.56
N GLY A 251 0.95 -9.42 -11.01
CA GLY A 251 0.77 -9.27 -9.57
C GLY A 251 0.37 -10.54 -8.85
N LEU A 252 -0.56 -11.34 -9.40
CA LEU A 252 -0.96 -12.62 -8.80
C LEU A 252 0.18 -13.64 -8.80
N LEU A 253 0.97 -13.70 -9.86
CA LEU A 253 2.15 -14.58 -9.93
C LEU A 253 3.23 -14.14 -8.93
N THR A 254 3.47 -12.84 -8.82
CA THR A 254 4.37 -12.26 -7.82
C THR A 254 3.93 -12.63 -6.40
N TYR A 255 2.66 -12.48 -6.08
CA TYR A 255 2.13 -12.86 -4.77
C TYR A 255 2.20 -14.36 -4.51
N LYS A 256 1.89 -15.21 -5.51
CA LYS A 256 2.02 -16.66 -5.36
C LYS A 256 3.45 -17.05 -4.99
N GLN A 257 4.44 -16.47 -5.66
CA GLN A 257 5.85 -16.74 -5.38
C GLN A 257 6.28 -16.19 -4.00
N ALA A 258 5.79 -15.02 -3.61
CA ALA A 258 6.04 -14.48 -2.27
C ALA A 258 5.40 -15.34 -1.16
N ILE A 259 4.20 -15.88 -1.39
CA ILE A 259 3.52 -16.79 -0.47
C ILE A 259 4.30 -18.09 -0.31
N ASP A 260 4.81 -18.65 -1.40
CA ASP A 260 5.64 -19.86 -1.36
C ASP A 260 6.97 -19.63 -0.61
N ALA A 261 7.50 -18.41 -0.66
CA ALA A 261 8.70 -17.99 0.06
C ALA A 261 8.43 -17.60 1.53
N GLY A 262 7.19 -17.54 1.98
CA GLY A 262 6.83 -17.32 3.37
C GLY A 262 6.46 -15.89 3.76
N VAL A 263 5.94 -15.06 2.84
CA VAL A 263 5.37 -13.75 3.19
C VAL A 263 4.18 -13.94 4.14
N ASP A 264 4.02 -13.03 5.10
CA ASP A 264 2.95 -13.12 6.10
C ASP A 264 1.68 -12.37 5.67
N ILE A 265 1.84 -11.16 5.10
CA ILE A 265 0.73 -10.27 4.74
C ILE A 265 0.96 -9.73 3.32
N ILE A 266 -0.11 -9.60 2.55
CA ILE A 266 -0.09 -9.01 1.21
C ILE A 266 -1.22 -7.99 1.05
N ASP A 267 -0.98 -6.95 0.25
CA ASP A 267 -1.97 -5.94 -0.08
C ASP A 267 -2.80 -6.35 -1.29
N THR A 268 -4.11 -6.31 -1.17
CA THR A 268 -5.06 -6.63 -2.24
C THR A 268 -6.15 -5.58 -2.34
N ALA A 269 -6.94 -5.63 -3.41
CA ALA A 269 -8.18 -4.89 -3.54
C ALA A 269 -9.31 -5.85 -3.92
N VAL A 270 -10.57 -5.48 -3.64
CA VAL A 270 -11.70 -6.23 -4.15
C VAL A 270 -11.70 -6.22 -5.68
N ALA A 271 -12.18 -7.30 -6.32
CA ALA A 271 -11.97 -7.52 -7.77
C ALA A 271 -12.33 -6.33 -8.65
N SER A 272 -13.48 -5.67 -8.44
CA SER A 272 -13.91 -4.52 -9.25
C SER A 272 -13.07 -3.24 -9.04
N MET A 273 -12.22 -3.21 -8.01
CA MET A 273 -11.28 -2.12 -7.69
C MET A 273 -9.82 -2.56 -7.78
N SER A 274 -9.54 -3.69 -8.41
CA SER A 274 -8.22 -4.29 -8.54
C SER A 274 -7.66 -4.19 -9.96
N GLY A 275 -6.41 -4.62 -10.12
CA GLY A 275 -5.73 -4.71 -11.40
C GLY A 275 -5.23 -3.38 -11.97
N LEU A 276 -4.55 -3.43 -13.08
CA LEU A 276 -3.94 -2.26 -13.73
C LEU A 276 -3.04 -1.50 -12.75
N THR A 277 -3.29 -0.22 -12.54
CA THR A 277 -2.52 0.60 -11.59
C THR A 277 -2.86 0.36 -10.13
N SER A 278 -3.88 -0.45 -9.84
CA SER A 278 -4.26 -0.88 -8.49
C SER A 278 -3.52 -2.16 -8.04
N GLN A 279 -3.89 -2.69 -6.90
CA GLN A 279 -3.36 -3.94 -6.36
C GLN A 279 -3.99 -5.17 -7.02
N PRO A 280 -3.36 -6.36 -6.89
CA PRO A 280 -3.98 -7.62 -7.31
C PRO A 280 -5.30 -7.90 -6.59
N SER A 281 -6.19 -8.61 -7.28
CA SER A 281 -7.53 -8.95 -6.81
C SER A 281 -7.51 -9.98 -5.68
N ALA A 282 -8.13 -9.66 -4.53
CA ALA A 282 -8.37 -10.61 -3.45
C ALA A 282 -9.25 -11.78 -3.90
N ASN A 283 -10.31 -11.51 -4.67
CA ASN A 283 -11.22 -12.54 -5.19
C ASN A 283 -10.46 -13.53 -6.09
N SER A 284 -9.66 -13.01 -7.04
CA SER A 284 -8.87 -13.87 -7.93
C SER A 284 -7.83 -14.68 -7.18
N LEU A 285 -7.19 -14.07 -6.17
CA LEU A 285 -6.17 -14.74 -5.36
C LEU A 285 -6.77 -15.88 -4.53
N TYR A 286 -7.98 -15.73 -3.99
CA TYR A 286 -8.68 -16.80 -3.29
C TYR A 286 -8.78 -18.07 -4.15
N TYR A 287 -9.23 -17.94 -5.39
CA TYR A 287 -9.34 -19.07 -6.31
C TYR A 287 -7.97 -19.56 -6.79
N ALA A 288 -7.01 -18.66 -7.00
CA ALA A 288 -5.65 -19.02 -7.41
C ALA A 288 -4.91 -19.85 -6.37
N LEU A 289 -5.21 -19.67 -5.08
CA LEU A 289 -4.59 -20.40 -3.98
C LEU A 289 -5.33 -21.69 -3.62
N ASN A 290 -6.49 -21.93 -4.20
CA ASN A 290 -7.27 -23.14 -3.91
C ASN A 290 -6.47 -24.41 -4.24
N GLY A 291 -6.31 -25.29 -3.25
CA GLY A 291 -5.53 -26.52 -3.37
C GLY A 291 -4.04 -26.39 -3.08
N PHE A 292 -3.54 -25.18 -2.80
CA PHE A 292 -2.17 -24.98 -2.30
C PHE A 292 -2.11 -25.04 -0.77
N PRO A 293 -0.93 -25.31 -0.17
CA PRO A 293 -0.78 -25.45 1.27
C PRO A 293 -1.17 -24.18 2.07
N ARG A 294 -0.87 -22.99 1.53
CA ARG A 294 -1.25 -21.70 2.12
C ARG A 294 -2.33 -21.04 1.28
N ASN A 295 -3.45 -20.70 1.92
CA ASN A 295 -4.65 -20.14 1.29
C ASN A 295 -4.94 -18.73 1.81
N LEU A 296 -5.99 -18.12 1.29
CA LEU A 296 -6.64 -16.96 1.90
C LEU A 296 -7.77 -17.40 2.81
N ARG A 297 -7.68 -17.04 4.08
CA ARG A 297 -8.77 -17.22 5.03
C ARG A 297 -9.71 -16.01 4.93
N THR A 298 -10.70 -16.10 4.05
CA THR A 298 -11.65 -15.02 3.80
C THR A 298 -13.02 -15.54 3.41
N ASP A 299 -14.05 -14.71 3.62
CA ASP A 299 -15.41 -14.94 3.16
C ASP A 299 -15.52 -14.57 1.66
N ILE A 300 -15.41 -15.57 0.79
CA ILE A 300 -15.44 -15.34 -0.67
C ILE A 300 -16.79 -14.80 -1.13
N ASP A 301 -17.91 -15.28 -0.60
CA ASP A 301 -19.22 -14.78 -0.96
C ASP A 301 -19.38 -13.31 -0.56
N GLY A 302 -18.87 -12.97 0.60
CA GLY A 302 -18.78 -11.57 1.05
C GLY A 302 -17.89 -10.72 0.18
N LEU A 303 -16.74 -11.21 -0.27
CA LEU A 303 -15.87 -10.51 -1.23
C LEU A 303 -16.57 -10.26 -2.56
N GLU A 304 -17.35 -11.24 -3.07
CA GLU A 304 -18.14 -11.06 -4.29
C GLU A 304 -19.24 -10.01 -4.11
N GLU A 305 -19.91 -9.96 -2.95
CA GLU A 305 -20.87 -8.89 -2.64
C GLU A 305 -20.20 -7.50 -2.62
N LEU A 306 -19.02 -7.37 -2.00
CA LEU A 306 -18.25 -6.11 -2.00
C LEU A 306 -17.84 -5.72 -3.42
N SER A 307 -17.36 -6.68 -4.21
CA SER A 307 -16.97 -6.45 -5.60
C SER A 307 -18.18 -6.01 -6.45
N HIS A 308 -19.34 -6.65 -6.26
CA HIS A 308 -20.56 -6.22 -6.93
C HIS A 308 -20.94 -4.79 -6.57
N TYR A 309 -20.90 -4.42 -5.29
CA TYR A 309 -21.18 -3.04 -4.88
C TYR A 309 -20.27 -2.04 -5.61
N TRP A 310 -18.96 -2.27 -5.59
CA TRP A 310 -18.00 -1.37 -6.22
C TRP A 310 -18.11 -1.36 -7.75
N SER A 311 -18.50 -2.46 -8.38
CA SER A 311 -18.77 -2.49 -9.83
C SER A 311 -19.93 -1.58 -10.25
N VAL A 312 -20.91 -1.40 -9.36
CA VAL A 312 -22.03 -0.47 -9.57
C VAL A 312 -21.63 0.99 -9.27
N VAL A 313 -20.77 1.20 -8.28
CA VAL A 313 -20.34 2.55 -7.86
C VAL A 313 -19.27 3.13 -8.78
N ARG A 314 -18.27 2.32 -9.19
CA ARG A 314 -17.12 2.77 -9.98
C ARG A 314 -17.48 3.57 -11.25
N PRO A 315 -18.52 3.22 -12.04
CA PRO A 315 -18.92 3.99 -13.23
C PRO A 315 -19.28 5.45 -12.96
N TYR A 316 -19.73 5.78 -11.73
CA TYR A 316 -19.99 7.19 -11.37
C TYR A 316 -18.70 8.04 -11.26
N TYR A 317 -17.55 7.40 -11.25
CA TYR A 317 -16.23 8.01 -11.22
C TYR A 317 -15.46 7.86 -12.55
N ALA A 318 -16.14 7.50 -13.64
CA ALA A 318 -15.53 7.20 -14.94
C ALA A 318 -14.67 8.33 -15.50
N ASP A 319 -15.02 9.59 -15.22
CA ASP A 319 -14.27 10.79 -15.65
C ASP A 319 -12.85 10.85 -15.03
N PHE A 320 -12.62 10.10 -13.97
CA PHE A 320 -11.32 10.05 -13.25
C PHE A 320 -10.53 8.77 -13.53
N GLU A 321 -11.08 7.87 -14.36
CA GLU A 321 -10.39 6.64 -14.73
C GLU A 321 -9.08 6.92 -15.48
N SER A 322 -8.07 6.11 -15.18
CA SER A 322 -6.84 6.09 -15.96
C SER A 322 -7.10 5.66 -17.41
N ASP A 323 -6.33 6.22 -18.35
CA ASP A 323 -6.34 5.80 -19.76
C ASP A 323 -5.78 4.39 -19.98
N ILE A 324 -5.11 3.80 -18.99
CA ILE A 324 -4.55 2.46 -19.05
C ILE A 324 -5.69 1.43 -18.98
N LYS A 325 -5.89 0.68 -20.07
CA LYS A 325 -6.98 -0.31 -20.22
C LYS A 325 -6.52 -1.76 -20.27
N SER A 326 -5.20 -1.97 -20.29
CA SER A 326 -4.59 -3.31 -20.37
C SER A 326 -3.29 -3.35 -19.57
N PRO A 327 -2.78 -4.55 -19.22
CA PRO A 327 -1.46 -4.69 -18.62
C PRO A 327 -0.39 -3.98 -19.46
N ASN A 328 0.55 -3.31 -18.80
CA ASN A 328 1.65 -2.59 -19.45
C ASN A 328 2.99 -3.08 -18.91
N THR A 329 3.73 -3.82 -19.74
CA THR A 329 5.05 -4.36 -19.39
C THR A 329 6.21 -3.39 -19.68
N GLU A 330 5.96 -2.26 -20.32
CA GLU A 330 6.97 -1.19 -20.49
C GLU A 330 7.42 -0.63 -19.13
N ILE A 331 6.63 -0.86 -18.07
CA ILE A 331 6.99 -0.49 -16.70
C ILE A 331 8.37 -1.05 -16.31
N TYR A 332 8.73 -2.23 -16.79
CA TYR A 332 10.05 -2.84 -16.53
C TYR A 332 11.20 -2.12 -17.24
N GLN A 333 10.91 -1.24 -18.19
CA GLN A 333 11.90 -0.46 -18.94
C GLN A 333 12.06 0.94 -18.35
N HIS A 334 10.96 1.70 -18.21
CA HIS A 334 10.99 3.08 -17.71
C HIS A 334 10.86 3.21 -16.19
N GLU A 335 10.38 2.18 -15.50
CA GLU A 335 10.21 2.09 -14.03
C GLU A 335 9.37 3.22 -13.42
N MET A 336 8.53 3.85 -14.21
CA MET A 336 7.70 4.99 -13.81
C MET A 336 6.44 4.50 -13.11
N PRO A 337 6.18 4.89 -11.85
CA PRO A 337 4.93 4.52 -11.16
C PRO A 337 3.70 4.98 -11.92
N GLY A 338 2.58 4.23 -11.83
CA GLY A 338 1.37 4.48 -12.60
C GLY A 338 0.80 5.89 -12.45
N GLY A 339 0.76 6.43 -11.24
CA GLY A 339 0.33 7.81 -10.99
C GLY A 339 1.24 8.85 -11.64
N GLN A 340 2.55 8.64 -11.62
CA GLN A 340 3.52 9.53 -12.28
C GLN A 340 3.41 9.42 -13.80
N TYR A 341 3.21 8.22 -14.34
CA TYR A 341 2.98 8.00 -15.78
C TYR A 341 1.77 8.81 -16.27
N SER A 342 0.63 8.70 -15.59
CA SER A 342 -0.58 9.41 -15.95
C SER A 342 -0.39 10.94 -15.89
N ASN A 343 0.26 11.45 -14.86
CA ASN A 343 0.54 12.87 -14.71
C ASN A 343 1.47 13.39 -15.82
N LEU A 344 2.57 12.72 -16.09
CA LEU A 344 3.51 13.11 -17.14
C LEU A 344 2.88 13.03 -18.53
N SER A 345 2.03 12.04 -18.80
CA SER A 345 1.32 11.93 -20.07
C SER A 345 0.40 13.13 -20.28
N GLN A 346 -0.34 13.56 -19.26
CA GLN A 346 -1.20 14.75 -19.34
C GLN A 346 -0.37 16.04 -19.49
N GLN A 347 0.72 16.18 -18.76
CA GLN A 347 1.63 17.32 -18.88
C GLN A 347 2.24 17.40 -20.29
N ALA A 348 2.72 16.28 -20.82
CA ALA A 348 3.26 16.20 -22.17
C ALA A 348 2.20 16.62 -23.22
N LYS A 349 0.96 16.16 -23.10
CA LYS A 349 -0.16 16.57 -23.96
C LYS A 349 -0.40 18.09 -23.88
N SER A 350 -0.41 18.65 -22.66
CA SER A 350 -0.63 20.09 -22.44
C SER A 350 0.48 20.97 -23.03
N LEU A 351 1.69 20.44 -23.09
CA LEU A 351 2.88 21.10 -23.69
C LEU A 351 3.04 20.84 -25.18
N GLY A 352 2.10 20.13 -25.82
CA GLY A 352 2.20 19.76 -27.24
C GLY A 352 3.19 18.63 -27.53
N LEU A 353 3.62 17.89 -26.52
CA LEU A 353 4.57 16.78 -26.62
C LEU A 353 3.88 15.40 -26.57
N GLY A 354 2.53 15.35 -26.68
CA GLY A 354 1.78 14.11 -26.55
C GLY A 354 2.22 13.00 -27.52
N GLU A 355 2.51 13.34 -28.78
CA GLU A 355 3.00 12.41 -29.80
C GLU A 355 4.46 11.98 -29.58
N ARG A 356 5.20 12.71 -28.73
CA ARG A 356 6.58 12.45 -28.35
C ARG A 356 6.71 11.84 -26.95
N PHE A 357 5.66 11.24 -26.43
CA PHE A 357 5.65 10.75 -25.05
C PHE A 357 6.68 9.63 -24.82
N ASP A 358 7.04 8.86 -25.85
CA ASP A 358 8.13 7.87 -25.75
C ASP A 358 9.50 8.52 -25.46
N GLU A 359 9.75 9.69 -26.05
CA GLU A 359 10.95 10.48 -25.74
C GLU A 359 10.91 11.01 -24.30
N VAL A 360 9.74 11.40 -23.81
CA VAL A 360 9.56 11.82 -22.40
C VAL A 360 9.86 10.67 -21.44
N LYS A 361 9.40 9.44 -21.72
CA LYS A 361 9.71 8.25 -20.93
C LYS A 361 11.21 7.96 -20.88
N GLU A 362 11.89 8.03 -22.03
CA GLU A 362 13.35 7.83 -22.09
C GLU A 362 14.09 8.95 -21.35
N MET A 363 13.63 10.19 -21.46
CA MET A 363 14.24 11.31 -20.73
C MET A 363 14.05 11.17 -19.23
N TYR A 364 12.87 10.74 -18.77
CA TYR A 364 12.63 10.44 -17.35
C TYR A 364 13.64 9.42 -16.82
N ARG A 365 13.88 8.34 -17.57
CA ARG A 365 14.87 7.32 -17.21
C ARG A 365 16.28 7.92 -17.13
N ARG A 366 16.70 8.73 -18.10
CA ARG A 366 18.03 9.38 -18.13
C ARG A 366 18.20 10.35 -16.95
N VAL A 367 17.20 11.17 -16.66
CA VAL A 367 17.22 12.10 -15.53
C VAL A 367 17.34 11.34 -14.22
N ASN A 368 16.61 10.23 -14.06
CA ASN A 368 16.74 9.41 -12.87
C ASN A 368 18.17 8.88 -12.66
N PHE A 369 18.84 8.43 -13.71
CA PHE A 369 20.24 8.01 -13.62
C PHE A 369 21.20 9.17 -13.31
N LEU A 370 20.94 10.38 -13.83
CA LEU A 370 21.72 11.57 -13.50
C LEU A 370 21.63 11.92 -12.01
N PHE A 371 20.49 11.66 -11.37
CA PHE A 371 20.31 11.81 -9.93
C PHE A 371 20.87 10.66 -9.09
N GLY A 372 21.47 9.63 -9.70
CA GLY A 372 22.05 8.49 -9.01
C GLY A 372 21.08 7.32 -8.84
N ASP A 373 20.16 7.13 -9.76
CA ASP A 373 19.15 6.05 -9.76
C ASP A 373 18.30 6.08 -8.49
N LEU A 374 17.53 7.15 -8.32
CA LEU A 374 16.67 7.36 -7.16
C LEU A 374 15.52 6.36 -7.12
N VAL A 375 15.07 6.05 -5.92
CA VAL A 375 13.79 5.38 -5.68
C VAL A 375 12.66 6.24 -6.24
N LYS A 376 11.77 5.65 -7.04
CA LYS A 376 10.72 6.35 -7.79
C LYS A 376 9.40 6.34 -7.04
N VAL A 377 9.37 7.05 -5.92
CA VAL A 377 8.19 7.23 -5.07
C VAL A 377 8.04 8.72 -4.72
N THR A 378 6.83 9.20 -4.46
CA THR A 378 6.63 10.61 -4.08
C THR A 378 7.33 10.96 -2.77
N PRO A 379 8.12 12.04 -2.69
CA PRO A 379 8.29 13.11 -3.67
C PRO A 379 9.42 12.91 -4.72
N SER A 380 10.30 11.92 -4.60
CA SER A 380 11.44 11.73 -5.51
C SER A 380 11.01 11.55 -6.97
N SER A 381 9.95 10.77 -7.22
CA SER A 381 9.41 10.58 -8.57
C SER A 381 8.92 11.88 -9.22
N LYS A 382 8.39 12.80 -8.41
CA LYS A 382 7.99 14.12 -8.90
C LYS A 382 9.19 14.97 -9.31
N VAL A 383 10.27 14.97 -8.50
CA VAL A 383 11.50 15.69 -8.82
C VAL A 383 12.08 15.23 -10.17
N VAL A 384 12.13 13.92 -10.40
CA VAL A 384 12.59 13.37 -11.68
C VAL A 384 11.67 13.79 -12.84
N GLY A 385 10.36 13.82 -12.61
CA GLY A 385 9.39 14.21 -13.62
C GLY A 385 9.40 15.70 -13.97
N ASP A 386 9.72 16.56 -13.00
CA ASP A 386 9.78 18.01 -13.19
C ASP A 386 11.06 18.46 -13.96
N MET A 387 12.13 17.66 -13.92
CA MET A 387 13.40 17.88 -14.66
C MET A 387 13.31 17.45 -16.12
#